data_c0c03bb30abd603509c756721075a176
#
_entry.id   c0c03bb30abd603509c756721075a176
#
_cell.length_a   1.000
_cell.length_b   1.000
_cell.length_c   1.000
_cell.angle_alpha   90.00
_cell.angle_beta   90.00
_cell.angle_gamma   90.00
#
_symmetry.space_group_name_H-M   'P 1'
#
loop_
_entity.id
_entity.type
_entity.pdbx_description
1 polymer ?
#
loop_
_entity_poly.entity_id
_entity_poly.type
_entity_poly.pdbx_seq_one_letter_code
_entity_poly.pdbx_strand_id
1 'polypeptide(L)'
;GEKGFGLQVKATDSIGKSDRDGNQKVESAFKKWGKLGNCTVDGKHSWVDAQKLAMESLARDGEAFIIKHRGPSFHDSFALEFIEPDQIDEQKNERLTNGNEIRMGIELDRFKKPVAYHVLSYHPGDYDYSTTAKSSKHIRIPAEKVIHLYDPNRAGQTRGDPWISPALASIKQLGALREAAIVNARIGASKMGFFTSPTGDGFVADDLDGNVPIMEATPGTFHQLPNGVDFKAFDPQYPNNEFEGFHKACLKGIASAIGVSYTSLSND
;
A
#
# COMPACT_ATOMS: atom_id res chain seq x y z
N GLY A 1 9.26 -9.44 17.66
CA GLY A 1 9.86 -10.67 17.36
C GLY A 1 9.69 -11.12 15.93
N GLU A 2 10.71 -10.90 15.17
CA GLU A 2 10.75 -11.10 13.72
C GLU A 2 11.17 -12.52 13.32
N LYS A 3 10.49 -13.54 13.85
CA LYS A 3 10.93 -14.92 13.57
C LYS A 3 10.23 -15.58 12.38
N GLY A 4 9.18 -14.98 11.82
CA GLY A 4 8.40 -15.59 10.73
C GLY A 4 7.92 -17.01 11.08
N PHE A 5 7.37 -17.71 10.09
CA PHE A 5 7.01 -19.11 10.22
C PHE A 5 8.24 -20.00 9.99
N GLY A 6 8.52 -20.87 10.94
CA GLY A 6 9.56 -21.89 10.84
C GLY A 6 8.97 -23.26 10.50
N LEU A 7 9.86 -24.20 10.16
CA LEU A 7 9.49 -25.59 9.93
C LEU A 7 9.78 -26.41 11.20
N GLN A 8 8.76 -27.14 11.68
CA GLN A 8 8.91 -28.19 12.68
C GLN A 8 8.50 -29.52 12.06
N VAL A 9 9.43 -30.47 11.99
CA VAL A 9 9.21 -31.78 11.38
C VAL A 9 8.83 -32.80 12.46
N LYS A 10 7.79 -33.59 12.19
CA LYS A 10 7.30 -34.66 13.07
C LYS A 10 7.17 -35.98 12.30
N ALA A 11 8.23 -36.38 11.62
CA ALA A 11 8.25 -37.66 10.94
C ALA A 11 8.46 -38.81 11.95
N THR A 12 7.86 -39.95 11.63
CA THR A 12 8.02 -41.20 12.38
C THR A 12 8.67 -42.26 11.49
N ASP A 13 9.39 -43.18 12.08
CA ASP A 13 9.92 -44.33 11.39
C ASP A 13 8.80 -45.34 11.04
N SER A 14 9.17 -46.47 10.39
CA SER A 14 8.24 -47.52 9.98
C SER A 14 7.52 -48.21 11.13
N ILE A 15 7.98 -48.01 12.39
CA ILE A 15 7.41 -48.60 13.61
C ILE A 15 6.57 -47.56 14.38
N GLY A 16 6.41 -46.34 13.84
CA GLY A 16 5.65 -45.26 14.48
C GLY A 16 6.42 -44.48 15.56
N LYS A 17 7.73 -44.70 15.73
CA LYS A 17 8.59 -43.96 16.65
C LYS A 17 9.13 -42.71 15.97
N SER A 18 9.25 -41.61 16.72
CA SER A 18 9.78 -40.34 16.20
C SER A 18 11.20 -40.51 15.63
N ASP A 19 11.37 -40.20 14.33
CA ASP A 19 12.67 -40.14 13.66
C ASP A 19 13.36 -38.81 13.96
N ARG A 20 14.06 -38.76 15.08
CA ARG A 20 14.74 -37.52 15.53
C ARG A 20 15.84 -37.08 14.58
N ASP A 21 16.63 -38.01 14.03
CA ASP A 21 17.74 -37.68 13.15
C ASP A 21 17.26 -37.19 11.80
N GLY A 22 16.23 -37.79 11.22
CA GLY A 22 15.60 -37.36 10.00
C GLY A 22 14.96 -35.95 10.17
N ASN A 23 14.22 -35.75 11.25
CA ASN A 23 13.60 -34.47 11.57
C ASN A 23 14.66 -33.38 11.69
N GLN A 24 15.75 -33.60 12.41
CA GLN A 24 16.82 -32.63 12.59
C GLN A 24 17.54 -32.30 11.27
N LYS A 25 17.77 -33.31 10.40
CA LYS A 25 18.36 -33.09 9.08
C LYS A 25 17.49 -32.17 8.21
N VAL A 26 16.18 -32.44 8.14
CA VAL A 26 15.23 -31.64 7.34
C VAL A 26 15.14 -30.22 7.89
N GLU A 27 15.01 -30.04 9.19
CA GLU A 27 14.95 -28.70 9.81
C GLU A 27 16.26 -27.92 9.60
N SER A 28 17.41 -28.61 9.66
CA SER A 28 18.70 -27.97 9.40
C SER A 28 18.86 -27.55 7.95
N ALA A 29 18.42 -28.38 6.99
CA ALA A 29 18.41 -28.04 5.57
C ALA A 29 17.49 -26.83 5.31
N PHE A 30 16.28 -26.84 5.88
CA PHE A 30 15.34 -25.71 5.75
C PHE A 30 15.93 -24.40 6.32
N LYS A 31 16.59 -24.46 7.48
CA LYS A 31 17.27 -23.28 8.07
C LYS A 31 18.39 -22.76 7.18
N LYS A 32 19.13 -23.63 6.48
CA LYS A 32 20.18 -23.22 5.52
C LYS A 32 19.56 -22.60 4.28
N TRP A 33 18.55 -23.25 3.71
CA TRP A 33 17.82 -22.74 2.57
C TRP A 33 17.16 -21.37 2.85
N GLY A 34 16.60 -21.17 4.03
CA GLY A 34 15.94 -19.93 4.45
C GLY A 34 16.87 -18.73 4.71
N LYS A 35 18.19 -18.87 4.55
CA LYS A 35 19.12 -17.75 4.70
C LYS A 35 19.04 -16.80 3.49
N LEU A 36 19.43 -15.55 3.74
CA LEU A 36 19.60 -14.57 2.69
C LEU A 36 20.50 -15.11 1.56
N GLY A 37 20.09 -14.94 0.33
CA GLY A 37 20.79 -15.42 -0.86
C GLY A 37 20.41 -16.81 -1.34
N ASN A 38 19.67 -17.60 -0.56
CA ASN A 38 19.40 -18.99 -0.89
C ASN A 38 17.97 -19.29 -1.33
N CYS A 39 16.98 -18.68 -0.66
CA CYS A 39 15.57 -19.06 -0.84
C CYS A 39 14.85 -18.34 -1.96
N THR A 40 15.39 -17.18 -2.44
CA THR A 40 14.80 -16.43 -3.56
C THR A 40 15.73 -16.44 -4.77
N VAL A 41 15.14 -16.38 -5.97
CA VAL A 41 15.87 -16.40 -7.25
C VAL A 41 16.82 -15.20 -7.36
N ASP A 42 16.38 -14.03 -6.90
CA ASP A 42 17.16 -12.79 -6.91
C ASP A 42 18.19 -12.70 -5.78
N GLY A 43 18.14 -13.63 -4.81
CA GLY A 43 19.04 -13.67 -3.67
C GLY A 43 18.92 -12.50 -2.69
N LYS A 44 17.90 -11.66 -2.80
CA LYS A 44 17.76 -10.43 -2.00
C LYS A 44 17.04 -10.63 -0.68
N HIS A 45 16.32 -11.74 -0.53
CA HIS A 45 15.45 -11.99 0.62
C HIS A 45 15.85 -13.25 1.36
N SER A 46 15.74 -13.21 2.69
CA SER A 46 15.68 -14.41 3.52
C SER A 46 14.27 -14.98 3.52
N TRP A 47 14.06 -16.19 4.05
CA TRP A 47 12.72 -16.76 4.20
C TRP A 47 11.79 -15.87 5.04
N VAL A 48 12.32 -15.20 6.06
CA VAL A 48 11.54 -14.27 6.88
C VAL A 48 11.12 -13.03 6.07
N ASP A 49 12.06 -12.47 5.27
CA ASP A 49 11.76 -11.31 4.41
C ASP A 49 10.78 -11.68 3.31
N ALA A 50 10.91 -12.88 2.74
CA ALA A 50 9.97 -13.43 1.75
C ALA A 50 8.53 -13.52 2.31
N GLN A 51 8.37 -13.95 3.57
CA GLN A 51 7.06 -13.98 4.23
C GLN A 51 6.51 -12.57 4.47
N LYS A 52 7.36 -11.61 4.89
CA LYS A 52 6.96 -10.21 5.04
C LYS A 52 6.49 -9.63 3.71
N LEU A 53 7.27 -9.83 2.64
CA LEU A 53 6.93 -9.38 1.29
C LEU A 53 5.59 -9.94 0.81
N ALA A 54 5.34 -11.25 1.03
CA ALA A 54 4.05 -11.86 0.69
C ALA A 54 2.88 -11.23 1.44
N MET A 55 3.04 -10.94 2.74
CA MET A 55 2.00 -10.30 3.55
C MET A 55 1.79 -8.83 3.17
N GLU A 56 2.85 -8.10 2.82
CA GLU A 56 2.77 -6.72 2.34
C GLU A 56 2.02 -6.64 1.01
N SER A 57 2.34 -7.53 0.05
CA SER A 57 1.59 -7.64 -1.22
C SER A 57 0.12 -7.97 -0.96
N LEU A 58 -0.17 -8.92 -0.07
CA LEU A 58 -1.53 -9.31 0.25
C LEU A 58 -2.35 -8.13 0.82
N ALA A 59 -1.73 -7.32 1.68
CA ALA A 59 -2.40 -6.16 2.26
C ALA A 59 -2.57 -5.00 1.26
N ARG A 60 -1.52 -4.72 0.47
CA ARG A 60 -1.46 -3.60 -0.48
C ARG A 60 -2.22 -3.90 -1.77
N ASP A 61 -1.98 -5.07 -2.37
CA ASP A 61 -2.43 -5.45 -3.70
C ASP A 61 -3.59 -6.46 -3.66
N GLY A 62 -3.86 -7.05 -2.48
CA GLY A 62 -4.89 -8.07 -2.26
C GLY A 62 -4.43 -9.48 -2.55
N GLU A 63 -3.27 -9.65 -3.19
CA GLU A 63 -2.75 -10.93 -3.62
C GLU A 63 -1.23 -10.94 -3.72
N ALA A 64 -0.64 -12.13 -3.70
CA ALA A 64 0.77 -12.33 -3.94
C ALA A 64 1.00 -13.55 -4.82
N PHE A 65 1.88 -13.42 -5.82
CA PHE A 65 2.25 -14.50 -6.73
C PHE A 65 3.69 -14.92 -6.49
N ILE A 66 3.90 -16.21 -6.30
CA ILE A 66 5.21 -16.78 -6.05
C ILE A 66 5.41 -17.97 -6.98
N ILE A 67 6.45 -17.91 -7.83
CA ILE A 67 6.82 -19.01 -8.71
C ILE A 67 7.82 -19.91 -7.99
N LYS A 68 7.59 -21.20 -8.08
CA LYS A 68 8.49 -22.24 -7.59
C LYS A 68 9.46 -22.63 -8.68
N HIS A 69 10.73 -22.34 -8.51
CA HIS A 69 11.82 -22.77 -9.39
C HIS A 69 12.51 -24.00 -8.84
N ARG A 70 12.81 -24.94 -9.73
CA ARG A 70 13.57 -26.16 -9.42
C ARG A 70 14.72 -26.29 -10.40
N GLY A 71 15.88 -26.66 -9.90
CA GLY A 71 17.05 -26.89 -10.73
C GLY A 71 18.36 -26.75 -9.98
N PRO A 72 19.47 -27.29 -10.55
CA PRO A 72 20.77 -27.34 -9.89
C PRO A 72 21.42 -25.96 -9.69
N SER A 73 20.91 -24.91 -10.35
CA SER A 73 21.41 -23.55 -10.19
C SER A 73 21.02 -22.89 -8.87
N PHE A 74 20.08 -23.48 -8.13
CA PHE A 74 19.57 -22.94 -6.88
C PHE A 74 20.06 -23.74 -5.69
N HIS A 75 20.18 -23.09 -4.52
CA HIS A 75 20.53 -23.77 -3.27
C HIS A 75 19.49 -24.85 -2.96
N ASP A 76 19.95 -26.06 -2.65
CA ASP A 76 19.08 -27.24 -2.48
C ASP A 76 18.13 -27.50 -3.66
N SER A 77 18.50 -27.05 -4.87
CA SER A 77 17.74 -27.20 -6.12
C SER A 77 16.32 -26.57 -6.08
N PHE A 78 16.09 -25.59 -5.21
CA PHE A 78 14.80 -24.95 -5.05
C PHE A 78 14.92 -23.48 -4.66
N ALA A 79 14.19 -22.59 -5.38
CA ALA A 79 14.09 -21.18 -5.06
C ALA A 79 12.69 -20.64 -5.37
N LEU A 80 12.36 -19.51 -4.76
CA LEU A 80 11.10 -18.79 -4.95
C LEU A 80 11.38 -17.50 -5.71
N GLU A 81 10.50 -17.18 -6.67
CA GLU A 81 10.47 -15.90 -7.37
C GLU A 81 9.16 -15.19 -7.04
N PHE A 82 9.25 -13.97 -6.53
CA PHE A 82 8.10 -13.12 -6.29
C PHE A 82 7.81 -12.31 -7.55
N ILE A 83 6.54 -12.30 -7.96
CA ILE A 83 6.05 -11.51 -9.08
C ILE A 83 5.05 -10.51 -8.54
N GLU A 84 5.14 -9.27 -8.99
CA GLU A 84 4.13 -8.27 -8.67
C GLU A 84 2.81 -8.59 -9.38
N PRO A 85 1.66 -8.34 -8.72
CA PRO A 85 0.34 -8.58 -9.30
C PRO A 85 0.11 -7.91 -10.66
N ASP A 86 0.72 -6.75 -10.89
CA ASP A 86 0.65 -6.01 -12.16
C ASP A 86 1.29 -6.76 -13.35
N GLN A 87 2.19 -7.71 -13.08
CA GLN A 87 2.74 -8.58 -14.10
C GLN A 87 1.76 -9.68 -14.58
N ILE A 88 0.67 -9.90 -13.86
CA ILE A 88 -0.43 -10.76 -14.30
C ILE A 88 -1.46 -9.87 -15.00
N ASP A 89 -1.48 -9.88 -16.32
CA ASP A 89 -2.23 -8.95 -17.16
C ASP A 89 -3.75 -9.04 -16.92
N GLU A 90 -4.31 -8.08 -16.20
CA GLU A 90 -5.75 -8.01 -15.92
C GLU A 90 -6.61 -7.83 -17.19
N GLN A 91 -6.03 -7.27 -18.25
CA GLN A 91 -6.73 -7.04 -19.50
C GLN A 91 -6.85 -8.33 -20.33
N LYS A 92 -6.06 -9.35 -20.01
CA LYS A 92 -6.07 -10.62 -20.76
C LYS A 92 -7.29 -11.47 -20.38
N ASN A 93 -8.33 -11.38 -21.20
CA ASN A 93 -9.56 -12.15 -21.07
C ASN A 93 -9.84 -12.83 -22.40
N GLU A 94 -9.90 -14.17 -22.45
CA GLU A 94 -10.03 -14.94 -23.66
C GLU A 94 -10.71 -16.29 -23.38
N ARG A 95 -11.49 -16.80 -24.34
CA ARG A 95 -11.95 -18.18 -24.32
C ARG A 95 -11.07 -19.02 -25.22
N LEU A 96 -10.49 -20.07 -24.69
CA LEU A 96 -9.57 -20.94 -25.38
C LEU A 96 -10.35 -22.07 -26.09
N THR A 97 -9.78 -22.58 -27.17
CA THR A 97 -10.38 -23.70 -27.99
C THR A 97 -10.48 -25.01 -27.23
N ASN A 98 -9.69 -25.19 -26.16
CA ASN A 98 -9.72 -26.37 -25.28
C ASN A 98 -10.84 -26.33 -24.22
N GLY A 99 -11.71 -25.32 -24.25
CA GLY A 99 -12.79 -25.12 -23.28
C GLY A 99 -12.40 -24.40 -22.00
N ASN A 100 -11.13 -24.06 -21.80
CA ASN A 100 -10.68 -23.20 -20.73
C ASN A 100 -11.01 -21.75 -21.04
N GLU A 101 -11.07 -20.91 -19.99
CA GLU A 101 -11.16 -19.47 -20.14
C GLU A 101 -10.00 -18.77 -19.40
N ILE A 102 -9.49 -17.71 -19.97
CA ILE A 102 -8.56 -16.81 -19.29
C ILE A 102 -9.38 -15.66 -18.72
N ARG A 103 -9.23 -15.41 -17.43
CA ARG A 103 -9.81 -14.27 -16.70
C ARG A 103 -8.72 -13.48 -16.00
N MET A 104 -8.58 -12.22 -16.36
CA MET A 104 -7.59 -11.32 -15.75
C MET A 104 -6.20 -11.99 -15.65
N GLY A 105 -5.76 -12.63 -16.77
CA GLY A 105 -4.47 -13.29 -16.87
C GLY A 105 -4.37 -14.69 -16.24
N ILE A 106 -5.42 -15.21 -15.65
CA ILE A 106 -5.45 -16.56 -15.05
C ILE A 106 -6.29 -17.49 -15.92
N GLU A 107 -5.67 -18.57 -16.41
CA GLU A 107 -6.36 -19.62 -17.17
C GLU A 107 -7.08 -20.55 -16.21
N LEU A 108 -8.39 -20.71 -16.41
CA LEU A 108 -9.28 -21.50 -15.58
C LEU A 108 -9.88 -22.65 -16.39
N ASP A 109 -10.05 -23.79 -15.76
CA ASP A 109 -10.80 -24.90 -16.34
C ASP A 109 -12.32 -24.68 -16.23
N ARG A 110 -13.11 -25.66 -16.71
CA ARG A 110 -14.58 -25.65 -16.62
C ARG A 110 -15.14 -25.54 -15.20
N PHE A 111 -14.34 -25.88 -14.18
CA PHE A 111 -14.70 -25.81 -12.76
C PHE A 111 -14.16 -24.56 -12.10
N LYS A 112 -13.60 -23.61 -12.86
CA LYS A 112 -12.97 -22.38 -12.36
C LYS A 112 -11.70 -22.61 -11.55
N LYS A 113 -11.07 -23.78 -11.71
CA LYS A 113 -9.79 -24.08 -11.09
C LYS A 113 -8.64 -23.50 -11.94
N PRO A 114 -7.67 -22.80 -11.34
CA PRO A 114 -6.50 -22.32 -12.06
C PRO A 114 -5.69 -23.46 -12.70
N VAL A 115 -5.39 -23.31 -13.98
CA VAL A 115 -4.57 -24.24 -14.79
C VAL A 115 -3.23 -23.64 -15.13
N ALA A 116 -3.20 -22.32 -15.42
CA ALA A 116 -1.99 -21.59 -15.71
C ALA A 116 -2.15 -20.09 -15.44
N TYR A 117 -1.03 -19.40 -15.35
CA TYR A 117 -0.93 -17.95 -15.18
C TYR A 117 -0.19 -17.36 -16.38
N HIS A 118 -0.71 -16.26 -16.93
CA HIS A 118 -0.14 -15.53 -18.04
C HIS A 118 0.61 -14.30 -17.51
N VAL A 119 1.92 -14.45 -17.39
CA VAL A 119 2.81 -13.44 -16.79
C VAL A 119 3.42 -12.60 -17.90
N LEU A 120 3.42 -11.29 -17.75
CA LEU A 120 4.15 -10.39 -18.64
C LEU A 120 5.67 -10.59 -18.47
N SER A 121 6.41 -10.55 -19.56
CA SER A 121 7.86 -10.71 -19.55
C SER A 121 8.62 -9.53 -18.92
N TYR A 122 7.92 -8.43 -18.67
CA TYR A 122 8.42 -7.21 -18.03
C TYR A 122 7.33 -6.60 -17.15
N HIS A 123 7.72 -5.80 -16.17
CA HIS A 123 6.77 -5.09 -15.32
C HIS A 123 6.17 -3.89 -16.09
N PRO A 124 4.83 -3.69 -16.09
CA PRO A 124 4.19 -2.59 -16.84
C PRO A 124 4.67 -1.19 -16.44
N GLY A 125 5.12 -1.03 -15.20
CA GLY A 125 5.67 0.22 -14.66
C GLY A 125 7.16 0.45 -14.97
N ASP A 126 7.87 -0.54 -15.54
CA ASP A 126 9.26 -0.38 -15.90
C ASP A 126 9.39 0.57 -17.09
N TYR A 127 10.29 1.54 -16.95
CA TYR A 127 10.65 2.42 -18.05
C TYR A 127 11.69 1.74 -18.95
N ASP A 128 11.22 1.24 -20.09
CA ASP A 128 12.10 0.66 -21.11
C ASP A 128 12.56 1.75 -22.11
N TYR A 129 13.87 2.01 -22.15
CA TYR A 129 14.49 2.90 -23.13
C TYR A 129 14.53 2.29 -24.55
N SER A 130 14.25 1.00 -24.68
CA SER A 130 14.21 0.31 -25.97
C SER A 130 12.86 0.47 -26.64
N THR A 131 12.79 1.33 -27.66
CA THR A 131 11.59 1.57 -28.46
C THR A 131 11.14 0.36 -29.32
N THR A 132 11.91 -0.73 -29.31
CA THR A 132 11.74 -1.87 -30.24
C THR A 132 11.04 -3.08 -29.62
N ALA A 133 10.83 -3.14 -28.33
CA ALA A 133 10.43 -4.38 -27.65
C ALA A 133 9.10 -4.32 -26.88
N LYS A 134 8.17 -3.45 -27.22
CA LYS A 134 6.81 -3.45 -26.63
C LYS A 134 5.89 -4.51 -27.25
N SER A 135 6.41 -5.68 -27.58
CA SER A 135 5.59 -6.84 -27.73
C SER A 135 5.36 -7.42 -26.34
N SER A 136 4.17 -7.18 -25.78
CA SER A 136 3.70 -7.75 -24.50
C SER A 136 3.62 -9.27 -24.62
N LYS A 137 4.80 -9.91 -24.51
CA LYS A 137 4.86 -11.36 -24.58
C LYS A 137 4.45 -11.93 -23.24
N HIS A 138 3.31 -12.61 -23.23
CA HIS A 138 2.86 -13.38 -22.09
C HIS A 138 3.61 -14.71 -22.02
N ILE A 139 4.14 -15.01 -20.86
CA ILE A 139 4.73 -16.31 -20.53
C ILE A 139 3.66 -17.11 -19.79
N ARG A 140 3.25 -18.23 -20.35
CA ARG A 140 2.30 -19.15 -19.72
C ARG A 140 3.00 -20.04 -18.71
N ILE A 141 2.69 -19.88 -17.43
CA ILE A 141 3.27 -20.66 -16.32
C ILE A 141 2.20 -21.61 -15.77
N PRO A 142 2.44 -22.93 -15.73
CA PRO A 142 1.49 -23.89 -15.15
C PRO A 142 1.18 -23.58 -13.69
N ALA A 143 -0.08 -23.74 -13.29
CA ALA A 143 -0.54 -23.41 -11.92
C ALA A 143 0.18 -24.24 -10.84
N GLU A 144 0.63 -25.44 -11.15
CA GLU A 144 1.42 -26.26 -10.24
C GLU A 144 2.76 -25.62 -9.79
N LYS A 145 3.28 -24.69 -10.61
CA LYS A 145 4.52 -23.94 -10.32
C LYS A 145 4.27 -22.64 -9.58
N VAL A 146 3.01 -22.21 -9.47
CA VAL A 146 2.66 -20.91 -8.87
C VAL A 146 1.97 -21.14 -7.53
N ILE A 147 2.34 -20.36 -6.54
CA ILE A 147 1.58 -20.15 -5.33
C ILE A 147 0.88 -18.81 -5.49
N HIS A 148 -0.44 -18.82 -5.55
CA HIS A 148 -1.27 -17.64 -5.57
C HIS A 148 -1.93 -17.48 -4.21
N LEU A 149 -1.48 -16.50 -3.45
CA LEU A 149 -2.01 -16.16 -2.13
C LEU A 149 -2.99 -15.02 -2.28
N TYR A 150 -4.21 -15.20 -1.87
CA TYR A 150 -5.25 -14.18 -1.74
C TYR A 150 -6.37 -14.70 -0.83
N ASP A 151 -7.18 -13.78 -0.33
CA ASP A 151 -8.37 -14.11 0.49
C ASP A 151 -9.63 -13.94 -0.37
N PRO A 152 -10.30 -15.04 -0.76
CA PRO A 152 -11.49 -14.96 -1.60
C PRO A 152 -12.71 -14.54 -0.78
N ASN A 153 -13.21 -13.34 -1.02
CA ASN A 153 -14.41 -12.79 -0.36
C ASN A 153 -15.71 -13.26 -1.03
N ARG A 154 -15.64 -13.79 -2.27
CA ARG A 154 -16.80 -14.21 -3.06
C ARG A 154 -16.53 -15.53 -3.80
N ALA A 155 -17.57 -16.34 -3.94
CA ALA A 155 -17.49 -17.54 -4.75
C ALA A 155 -17.14 -17.21 -6.22
N GLY A 156 -16.15 -17.91 -6.78
CA GLY A 156 -15.68 -17.70 -8.14
C GLY A 156 -14.80 -16.45 -8.35
N GLN A 157 -14.33 -15.82 -7.30
CA GLN A 157 -13.35 -14.76 -7.36
C GLN A 157 -12.02 -15.32 -7.91
N THR A 158 -11.43 -14.61 -8.88
CA THR A 158 -10.21 -15.05 -9.59
C THR A 158 -8.96 -14.32 -9.10
N ARG A 159 -9.10 -13.06 -8.69
CA ARG A 159 -8.03 -12.18 -8.21
C ARG A 159 -8.35 -11.71 -6.79
N GLY A 160 -7.33 -11.35 -6.03
CA GLY A 160 -7.50 -10.79 -4.69
C GLY A 160 -7.95 -9.33 -4.70
N ASP A 161 -8.59 -8.89 -3.62
CA ASP A 161 -8.93 -7.48 -3.38
C ASP A 161 -8.03 -6.92 -2.27
N PRO A 162 -7.40 -5.74 -2.44
CA PRO A 162 -6.59 -5.13 -1.40
C PRO A 162 -7.34 -4.95 -0.08
N TRP A 163 -6.70 -5.28 1.03
CA TRP A 163 -7.33 -5.13 2.36
C TRP A 163 -7.70 -3.70 2.68
N ILE A 164 -6.94 -2.74 2.12
CA ILE A 164 -7.19 -1.31 2.32
C ILE A 164 -8.33 -0.76 1.46
N SER A 165 -8.86 -1.53 0.48
CA SER A 165 -9.91 -1.07 -0.45
C SER A 165 -11.10 -0.42 0.24
N PRO A 166 -11.72 -1.02 1.27
CA PRO A 166 -12.88 -0.41 1.93
C PRO A 166 -12.54 0.85 2.72
N ALA A 167 -11.26 1.06 3.06
CA ALA A 167 -10.80 2.21 3.82
C ALA A 167 -10.26 3.37 2.96
N LEU A 168 -10.01 3.16 1.66
CA LEU A 168 -9.31 4.12 0.80
C LEU A 168 -9.96 5.52 0.77
N ALA A 169 -11.28 5.59 0.67
CA ALA A 169 -12.00 6.86 0.69
C ALA A 169 -11.81 7.61 2.02
N SER A 170 -11.90 6.88 3.13
CA SER A 170 -11.71 7.44 4.48
C SER A 170 -10.27 7.89 4.72
N ILE A 171 -9.29 7.13 4.24
CA ILE A 171 -7.87 7.50 4.31
C ILE A 171 -7.62 8.80 3.53
N LYS A 172 -8.14 8.91 2.31
CA LYS A 172 -8.02 10.12 1.49
C LYS A 172 -8.65 11.33 2.18
N GLN A 173 -9.85 11.19 2.73
CA GLN A 173 -10.55 12.27 3.45
C GLN A 173 -9.80 12.69 4.72
N LEU A 174 -9.25 11.73 5.46
CA LEU A 174 -8.45 12.01 6.65
C LEU A 174 -7.16 12.76 6.31
N GLY A 175 -6.52 12.41 5.20
CA GLY A 175 -5.36 13.13 4.66
C GLY A 175 -5.70 14.60 4.35
N ALA A 176 -6.79 14.84 3.61
CA ALA A 176 -7.27 16.19 3.28
C ALA A 176 -7.65 17.00 4.53
N LEU A 177 -8.28 16.37 5.51
CA LEU A 177 -8.59 17.02 6.80
C LEU A 177 -7.32 17.48 7.53
N ARG A 178 -6.31 16.62 7.59
CA ARG A 178 -5.01 16.96 8.23
C ARG A 178 -4.32 18.10 7.52
N GLU A 179 -4.34 18.11 6.19
CA GLU A 179 -3.79 19.22 5.38
C GLU A 179 -4.53 20.52 5.66
N ALA A 180 -5.87 20.53 5.62
CA ALA A 180 -6.68 21.69 5.97
C ALA A 180 -6.42 22.20 7.38
N ALA A 181 -6.24 21.30 8.34
CA ALA A 181 -5.90 21.62 9.72
C ALA A 181 -4.53 22.33 9.83
N ILE A 182 -3.53 21.85 9.11
CA ILE A 182 -2.18 22.47 9.08
C ILE A 182 -2.26 23.85 8.43
N VAL A 183 -3.01 24.01 7.34
CA VAL A 183 -3.20 25.30 6.67
C VAL A 183 -3.88 26.28 7.62
N ASN A 184 -4.97 25.87 8.28
CA ASN A 184 -5.65 26.71 9.27
C ASN A 184 -4.72 27.13 10.43
N ALA A 185 -3.91 26.22 10.93
CA ALA A 185 -2.93 26.53 11.97
C ALA A 185 -1.89 27.56 11.50
N ARG A 186 -1.41 27.45 10.25
CA ARG A 186 -0.49 28.44 9.65
C ARG A 186 -1.13 29.82 9.50
N ILE A 187 -2.37 29.87 9.02
CA ILE A 187 -3.14 31.11 8.89
C ILE A 187 -3.34 31.76 10.26
N GLY A 188 -3.74 31.00 11.27
CA GLY A 188 -3.90 31.49 12.64
C GLY A 188 -2.59 32.02 13.24
N ALA A 189 -1.46 31.35 12.94
CA ALA A 189 -0.13 31.77 13.40
C ALA A 189 0.34 33.07 12.72
N SER A 190 -0.08 33.35 11.50
CA SER A 190 0.32 34.56 10.75
C SER A 190 -0.41 35.83 11.18
N LYS A 191 -1.35 35.74 12.15
CA LYS A 191 -2.13 36.88 12.68
C LYS A 191 -2.66 37.82 11.61
N MET A 192 -3.23 37.26 10.55
CA MET A 192 -3.86 38.04 9.48
C MET A 192 -5.13 38.72 9.99
N GLY A 193 -5.45 39.87 9.44
CA GLY A 193 -6.67 40.58 9.74
C GLY A 193 -7.13 41.46 8.55
N PHE A 194 -8.34 41.94 8.66
CA PHE A 194 -8.95 42.77 7.64
C PHE A 194 -9.21 44.16 8.22
N PHE A 195 -8.94 45.20 7.43
CA PHE A 195 -9.35 46.55 7.74
C PHE A 195 -10.80 46.74 7.28
N THR A 196 -11.65 47.18 8.16
CA THR A 196 -13.07 47.47 7.85
C THR A 196 -13.37 48.93 8.13
N SER A 197 -14.07 49.59 7.18
CA SER A 197 -14.61 50.94 7.38
C SER A 197 -16.10 50.81 7.69
N PRO A 198 -16.58 51.27 8.87
CA PRO A 198 -18.00 51.20 9.22
C PRO A 198 -18.89 52.16 8.40
N THR A 199 -18.31 53.21 7.83
CA THR A 199 -19.04 54.25 7.10
C THR A 199 -19.23 53.95 5.62
N GLY A 200 -18.66 52.85 5.09
CA GLY A 200 -18.79 52.51 3.67
C GLY A 200 -18.05 53.44 2.70
N ASP A 201 -17.49 54.51 3.17
CA ASP A 201 -16.59 55.35 2.40
C ASP A 201 -15.26 54.62 2.31
N GLY A 202 -14.99 54.05 1.15
CA GLY A 202 -13.77 53.25 0.93
C GLY A 202 -12.52 54.01 1.34
N PHE A 203 -11.47 53.33 1.58
CA PHE A 203 -10.14 53.85 1.86
C PHE A 203 -9.79 54.86 0.77
N VAL A 204 -9.95 56.17 1.06
CA VAL A 204 -9.47 57.23 0.18
C VAL A 204 -8.00 57.43 0.51
N ALA A 205 -7.15 56.55 -0.01
CA ALA A 205 -5.74 56.83 -0.11
C ALA A 205 -5.57 57.79 -1.33
N ASP A 206 -4.85 58.86 -1.13
CA ASP A 206 -4.55 59.89 -2.13
C ASP A 206 -3.64 59.38 -3.27
N ASP A 207 -3.40 58.08 -3.36
CA ASP A 207 -2.68 57.39 -4.42
C ASP A 207 -3.57 56.31 -5.05
N LEU A 208 -4.32 56.73 -6.07
CA LEU A 208 -5.19 55.91 -6.92
C LEU A 208 -4.37 55.13 -7.94
N ASP A 209 -3.52 54.22 -7.54
CA ASP A 209 -2.88 53.27 -8.43
C ASP A 209 -3.39 51.82 -8.18
N GLY A 210 -4.66 51.70 -7.84
CA GLY A 210 -5.35 50.38 -7.78
C GLY A 210 -4.82 49.40 -6.75
N ASN A 211 -3.88 49.78 -5.91
CA ASN A 211 -3.29 48.95 -4.88
C ASN A 211 -4.07 49.07 -3.57
N VAL A 212 -4.68 47.96 -3.18
CA VAL A 212 -5.18 47.78 -1.79
C VAL A 212 -3.99 47.92 -0.85
N PRO A 213 -4.04 48.78 0.18
CA PRO A 213 -2.89 48.92 1.11
C PRO A 213 -2.62 47.59 1.81
N ILE A 214 -1.50 47.01 1.51
CA ILE A 214 -0.99 45.79 2.17
C ILE A 214 -0.04 46.24 3.25
N MET A 215 -0.40 46.01 4.50
CA MET A 215 0.53 46.20 5.64
C MET A 215 1.13 44.88 6.07
N GLU A 216 2.45 44.79 6.09
CA GLU A 216 3.14 43.67 6.66
C GLU A 216 3.11 43.76 8.21
N ALA A 217 2.55 42.74 8.85
CA ALA A 217 2.55 42.61 10.30
C ALA A 217 3.89 42.10 10.80
N THR A 218 4.77 43.00 11.23
CA THR A 218 6.00 42.62 11.91
C THR A 218 5.70 42.34 13.40
N PRO A 219 6.14 41.20 13.95
CA PRO A 219 5.90 40.89 15.38
C PRO A 219 6.42 42.00 16.29
N GLY A 220 5.55 42.47 17.19
CA GLY A 220 5.91 43.51 18.19
C GLY A 220 5.77 44.95 17.72
N THR A 221 5.30 45.23 16.54
CA THR A 221 4.99 46.59 16.04
C THR A 221 3.53 46.92 16.24
N PHE A 222 3.28 48.15 16.70
CA PHE A 222 1.92 48.74 16.78
C PHE A 222 1.81 49.85 15.73
N HIS A 223 0.83 49.73 14.85
CA HIS A 223 0.54 50.72 13.85
C HIS A 223 -0.71 51.53 14.27
N GLN A 224 -0.64 52.85 14.15
CA GLN A 224 -1.82 53.69 14.34
C GLN A 224 -2.70 53.63 13.11
N LEU A 225 -3.97 53.20 13.26
CA LEU A 225 -4.92 53.12 12.17
C LEU A 225 -5.47 54.52 11.87
N PRO A 226 -5.80 54.82 10.60
CA PRO A 226 -6.53 56.05 10.22
C PRO A 226 -7.88 56.12 10.91
N ASN A 227 -8.36 57.36 11.14
CA ASN A 227 -9.68 57.59 11.71
C ASN A 227 -10.78 56.93 10.85
N GLY A 228 -11.66 56.17 11.50
CA GLY A 228 -12.78 55.51 10.81
C GLY A 228 -12.45 54.12 10.22
N VAL A 229 -11.24 53.59 10.48
CA VAL A 229 -10.86 52.24 10.10
C VAL A 229 -10.74 51.38 11.34
N ASP A 230 -11.40 50.21 11.33
CA ASP A 230 -11.32 49.21 12.38
C ASP A 230 -10.59 47.98 11.88
N PHE A 231 -9.85 47.30 12.76
CA PHE A 231 -9.11 46.11 12.43
C PHE A 231 -9.82 44.87 13.00
N LYS A 232 -10.29 44.00 12.11
CA LYS A 232 -10.79 42.68 12.49
C LYS A 232 -9.72 41.64 12.30
N ALA A 233 -9.17 41.15 13.39
CA ALA A 233 -8.28 40.01 13.35
C ALA A 233 -9.04 38.78 12.84
N PHE A 234 -8.46 38.10 11.88
CA PHE A 234 -8.89 36.76 11.50
C PHE A 234 -8.27 35.79 12.49
N ASP A 235 -9.06 35.38 13.48
CA ASP A 235 -8.66 34.42 14.49
C ASP A 235 -9.43 33.11 14.26
N PRO A 236 -8.91 32.23 13.40
CA PRO A 236 -9.46 30.90 13.29
C PRO A 236 -9.26 30.19 14.64
N GLN A 237 -10.35 29.78 15.29
CA GLN A 237 -10.27 28.99 16.52
C GLN A 237 -9.63 27.64 16.22
N TYR A 238 -8.32 27.61 16.15
CA TYR A 238 -7.51 26.42 15.94
C TYR A 238 -6.25 26.49 16.80
N PRO A 239 -5.84 25.39 17.49
CA PRO A 239 -6.40 24.04 17.41
C PRO A 239 -7.74 23.90 18.14
N ASN A 240 -8.70 23.27 17.49
CA ASN A 240 -9.97 22.90 18.12
C ASN A 240 -9.73 21.69 19.05
N ASN A 241 -10.20 21.78 20.29
CA ASN A 241 -10.10 20.70 21.29
C ASN A 241 -10.77 19.39 20.83
N GLU A 242 -11.70 19.46 19.87
CA GLU A 242 -12.40 18.30 19.33
C GLU A 242 -11.64 17.60 18.21
N PHE A 243 -10.58 18.20 17.65
CA PHE A 243 -9.85 17.64 16.51
C PHE A 243 -9.24 16.27 16.82
N GLU A 244 -8.63 16.12 18.00
CA GLU A 244 -8.04 14.86 18.44
C GLU A 244 -9.08 13.75 18.51
N GLY A 245 -10.22 14.03 19.15
CA GLY A 245 -11.33 13.07 19.27
C GLY A 245 -11.89 12.65 17.92
N PHE A 246 -12.08 13.61 17.01
CA PHE A 246 -12.57 13.35 15.67
C PHE A 246 -11.54 12.55 14.83
N HIS A 247 -10.27 12.94 14.86
CA HIS A 247 -9.20 12.24 14.19
C HIS A 247 -9.10 10.77 14.67
N LYS A 248 -9.19 10.57 15.98
CA LYS A 248 -9.19 9.23 16.61
C LYS A 248 -10.41 8.41 16.18
N ALA A 249 -11.58 9.01 16.08
CA ALA A 249 -12.80 8.35 15.58
C ALA A 249 -12.64 7.90 14.12
N CYS A 250 -12.06 8.76 13.26
CA CYS A 250 -11.75 8.41 11.87
C CYS A 250 -10.76 7.24 11.76
N LEU A 251 -9.69 7.25 12.55
CA LEU A 251 -8.73 6.14 12.59
C LEU A 251 -9.36 4.83 13.06
N LYS A 252 -10.27 4.88 14.03
CA LYS A 252 -11.03 3.69 14.46
C LYS A 252 -11.92 3.14 13.34
N GLY A 253 -12.56 4.03 12.56
CA GLY A 253 -13.33 3.65 11.38
C GLY A 253 -12.47 2.97 10.32
N ILE A 254 -11.30 3.51 10.02
CA ILE A 254 -10.31 2.93 9.10
C ILE A 254 -9.83 1.56 9.60
N ALA A 255 -9.47 1.46 10.88
CA ALA A 255 -9.03 0.20 11.49
C ALA A 255 -10.10 -0.89 11.40
N SER A 256 -11.36 -0.53 11.66
CA SER A 256 -12.51 -1.44 11.52
C SER A 256 -12.72 -1.88 10.07
N ALA A 257 -12.55 -1.00 9.10
CA ALA A 257 -12.71 -1.31 7.67
C ALA A 257 -11.62 -2.27 7.16
N ILE A 258 -10.39 -2.16 7.69
CA ILE A 258 -9.26 -3.04 7.37
C ILE A 258 -9.33 -4.36 8.16
N GLY A 259 -10.11 -4.41 9.26
CA GLY A 259 -10.21 -5.58 10.14
C GLY A 259 -9.06 -5.69 11.15
N VAL A 260 -8.40 -4.58 11.49
CA VAL A 260 -7.33 -4.53 12.49
C VAL A 260 -7.78 -3.73 13.73
N SER A 261 -7.10 -3.91 14.86
CA SER A 261 -7.37 -3.08 16.04
C SER A 261 -6.85 -1.66 15.85
N TYR A 262 -7.53 -0.68 16.46
CA TYR A 262 -7.07 0.71 16.46
C TYR A 262 -5.63 0.84 16.98
N THR A 263 -5.30 0.16 18.07
CA THR A 263 -3.97 0.18 18.67
C THR A 263 -2.88 -0.38 17.73
N SER A 264 -3.23 -1.39 16.93
CA SER A 264 -2.31 -1.93 15.92
C SER A 264 -2.08 -0.98 14.75
N LEU A 265 -3.10 -0.20 14.38
CA LEU A 265 -3.01 0.78 13.28
C LEU A 265 -2.29 2.05 13.70
N SER A 266 -2.59 2.58 14.89
CA SER A 266 -2.10 3.87 15.36
C SER A 266 -0.80 3.78 16.16
N ASN A 267 -0.43 2.59 16.62
CA ASN A 267 0.66 2.35 17.57
C ASN A 267 0.48 3.12 18.90
N ASP A 268 -0.78 3.31 19.33
CA ASP A 268 -1.22 4.05 20.52
C ASP A 268 -1.56 3.07 21.66
#